data_2088b7554421c134de88cdd2e66ff355
#
_entry.id   2088b7554421c134de88cdd2e66ff355
#
_cell.length_a   1.000
_cell.length_b   1.000
_cell.length_c   1.000
_cell.angle_alpha   90.00
_cell.angle_beta   90.00
_cell.angle_gamma   90.00
#
_symmetry.space_group_name_H-M   'P 1'
#
loop_
_entity.id
_entity.type
_entity.pdbx_description
1 polymer ?
#
loop_
_entity_poly.entity_id
_entity_poly.type
_entity_poly.pdbx_seq_one_letter_code
_entity_poly.pdbx_strand_id
1 'polypeptide(L)'
;MKILQILAHPDYDNKNRISNLLAELGEEELRKKYNNITTLNLYDPKCYIPVMDKHMFNYDDKELTKQEEADKTRQEELLNILKKSDCVFIYMPLHNFNVVSKFKDFIDNIVIVNETFKCEIETMVGLDNTNKQVTFVITSGGEFDSHIQYVNLDFAVQYVRGVFSVIGIDKVKIIRSQGLDLVHNDKQAIVENTKEELIKHINSL
;
A
#
# COMPACT_ATOMS: atom_id res chain seq x y z
N MET A 1 12.56 -9.55 11.45
CA MET A 1 11.71 -9.21 10.30
C MET A 1 11.80 -7.71 10.05
N LYS A 2 11.90 -7.31 8.80
CA LYS A 2 11.92 -5.90 8.35
C LYS A 2 10.52 -5.55 7.86
N ILE A 3 9.93 -4.53 8.45
CA ILE A 3 8.55 -4.11 8.15
C ILE A 3 8.59 -2.81 7.35
N LEU A 4 7.81 -2.76 6.27
CA LEU A 4 7.48 -1.53 5.57
C LEU A 4 6.04 -1.14 5.90
N GLN A 5 5.84 0.05 6.44
CA GLN A 5 4.51 0.65 6.58
C GLN A 5 4.31 1.74 5.54
N ILE A 6 3.17 1.71 4.86
CA ILE A 6 2.75 2.70 3.86
C ILE A 6 1.45 3.33 4.34
N LEU A 7 1.50 4.61 4.67
CA LEU A 7 0.37 5.42 5.08
C LEU A 7 -0.04 6.30 3.89
N ALA A 8 -1.30 6.24 3.50
CA ALA A 8 -1.77 6.93 2.31
C ALA A 8 -3.13 7.62 2.50
N HIS A 9 -3.29 8.36 3.60
CA HIS A 9 -4.46 9.22 3.80
C HIS A 9 -4.14 10.65 3.37
N PRO A 10 -4.97 11.33 2.52
CA PRO A 10 -4.72 12.71 2.11
C PRO A 10 -4.64 13.72 3.26
N ASP A 11 -5.44 13.54 4.31
CA ASP A 11 -5.42 14.30 5.57
C ASP A 11 -4.44 13.60 6.54
N TYR A 12 -3.16 13.60 6.16
CA TYR A 12 -2.12 12.68 6.66
C TYR A 12 -1.70 12.92 8.11
N ASP A 13 -1.90 14.12 8.64
CA ASP A 13 -1.53 14.53 10.00
C ASP A 13 -2.73 14.47 10.97
N ASN A 14 -3.93 14.20 10.47
CA ASN A 14 -5.15 14.10 11.26
C ASN A 14 -5.31 12.70 11.87
N LYS A 15 -4.98 12.57 13.14
CA LYS A 15 -5.08 11.31 13.91
C LYS A 15 -6.51 10.79 14.09
N ASN A 16 -7.52 11.61 13.83
CA ASN A 16 -8.94 11.18 13.92
C ASN A 16 -9.41 10.46 12.64
N ARG A 17 -8.62 10.46 11.59
CA ARG A 17 -8.90 9.65 10.41
C ARG A 17 -8.67 8.17 10.72
N ILE A 18 -9.67 7.33 10.45
CA ILE A 18 -9.65 5.92 10.88
C ILE A 18 -8.44 5.17 10.33
N SER A 19 -8.05 5.39 9.05
CA SER A 19 -6.86 4.74 8.50
C SER A 19 -5.56 5.20 9.18
N ASN A 20 -5.45 6.48 9.60
CA ASN A 20 -4.29 6.99 10.35
C ASN A 20 -4.26 6.42 11.77
N LEU A 21 -5.43 6.35 12.43
CA LEU A 21 -5.57 5.73 13.74
C LEU A 21 -5.17 4.24 13.72
N LEU A 22 -5.61 3.48 12.71
CA LEU A 22 -5.23 2.08 12.55
C LEU A 22 -3.73 1.92 12.22
N ALA A 23 -3.15 2.86 11.49
CA ALA A 23 -1.71 2.87 11.20
C ALA A 23 -0.87 3.13 12.46
N GLU A 24 -1.28 4.09 13.30
CA GLU A 24 -0.63 4.37 14.58
C GLU A 24 -0.70 3.14 15.52
N LEU A 25 -1.87 2.54 15.68
CA LEU A 25 -2.04 1.30 16.42
C LEU A 25 -1.17 0.16 15.86
N GLY A 26 -1.18 -0.01 14.54
CA GLY A 26 -0.37 -1.04 13.88
C GLY A 26 1.12 -0.84 14.13
N GLU A 27 1.61 0.40 14.07
CA GLU A 27 3.00 0.71 14.38
C GLU A 27 3.35 0.42 15.84
N GLU A 28 2.50 0.79 16.79
CA GLU A 28 2.69 0.50 18.21
C GLU A 28 2.79 -1.01 18.47
N GLU A 29 1.88 -1.80 17.90
CA GLU A 29 1.89 -3.26 18.07
C GLU A 29 3.10 -3.92 17.40
N LEU A 30 3.46 -3.48 16.20
CA LEU A 30 4.64 -3.98 15.49
C LEU A 30 5.94 -3.67 16.24
N ARG A 31 6.06 -2.48 16.85
CA ARG A 31 7.26 -2.08 17.63
C ARG A 31 7.46 -2.90 18.91
N LYS A 32 6.43 -3.54 19.42
CA LYS A 32 6.57 -4.50 20.55
C LYS A 32 7.37 -5.74 20.16
N LYS A 33 7.40 -6.08 18.87
CA LYS A 33 8.01 -7.32 18.33
C LYS A 33 9.20 -7.07 17.41
N TYR A 34 9.22 -5.96 16.69
CA TYR A 34 10.19 -5.70 15.62
C TYR A 34 10.84 -4.32 15.76
N ASN A 35 12.17 -4.29 15.67
CA ASN A 35 12.95 -3.06 15.78
C ASN A 35 13.21 -2.39 14.42
N ASN A 36 12.99 -3.12 13.31
CA ASN A 36 13.28 -2.61 11.97
C ASN A 36 11.98 -2.33 11.23
N ILE A 37 11.46 -1.11 11.42
CA ILE A 37 10.23 -0.62 10.78
C ILE A 37 10.57 0.65 10.02
N THR A 38 10.31 0.63 8.72
CA THR A 38 10.37 1.80 7.83
C THR A 38 8.95 2.26 7.55
N THR A 39 8.65 3.53 7.80
CA THR A 39 7.33 4.11 7.55
C THR A 39 7.42 5.15 6.43
N LEU A 40 6.62 4.98 5.39
CA LEU A 40 6.42 5.93 4.30
C LEU A 40 5.02 6.53 4.42
N ASN A 41 4.91 7.80 4.78
CA ASN A 41 3.65 8.53 4.70
C ASN A 41 3.61 9.28 3.36
N LEU A 42 2.85 8.75 2.41
CA LEU A 42 2.89 9.18 1.01
C LEU A 42 2.37 10.61 0.79
N TYR A 43 1.60 11.15 1.72
CA TYR A 43 1.08 12.52 1.66
C TYR A 43 1.89 13.53 2.50
N ASP A 44 2.84 13.06 3.33
CA ASP A 44 3.78 13.97 4.02
C ASP A 44 4.69 14.62 2.96
N PRO A 45 4.78 15.97 2.90
CA PRO A 45 5.68 16.65 1.98
C PRO A 45 7.15 16.21 2.05
N LYS A 46 7.56 15.63 3.18
CA LYS A 46 8.91 15.07 3.36
C LYS A 46 9.09 13.72 2.67
N CYS A 47 8.01 13.04 2.34
CA CYS A 47 8.01 11.76 1.65
C CYS A 47 7.79 11.98 0.15
N TYR A 48 8.84 12.40 -0.55
CA TYR A 48 8.74 12.60 -1.99
C TYR A 48 8.49 11.28 -2.73
N ILE A 49 7.45 11.26 -3.56
CA ILE A 49 7.13 10.15 -4.48
C ILE A 49 7.09 10.75 -5.89
N PRO A 50 8.00 10.36 -6.79
CA PRO A 50 7.98 10.82 -8.17
C PRO A 50 6.67 10.48 -8.85
N VAL A 51 6.11 11.46 -9.57
CA VAL A 51 4.95 11.22 -10.44
C VAL A 51 5.46 10.70 -11.78
N MET A 52 4.84 9.63 -12.29
CA MET A 52 5.23 9.07 -13.58
C MET A 52 5.12 10.12 -14.69
N ASP A 53 6.21 10.35 -15.41
CA ASP A 53 6.30 11.25 -16.55
C ASP A 53 7.08 10.55 -17.68
N LYS A 54 7.10 11.16 -18.86
CA LYS A 54 7.76 10.66 -20.07
C LYS A 54 9.25 10.31 -19.87
N HIS A 55 9.94 11.03 -18.99
CA HIS A 55 11.37 10.77 -18.73
C HIS A 55 11.61 9.42 -18.06
N MET A 56 10.65 8.89 -17.30
CA MET A 56 10.75 7.58 -16.65
C MET A 56 10.77 6.40 -17.62
N PHE A 57 10.42 6.64 -18.90
CA PHE A 57 10.50 5.64 -19.96
C PHE A 57 11.79 5.71 -20.78
N ASN A 58 12.62 6.76 -20.61
CA ASN A 58 13.75 7.07 -21.48
C ASN A 58 15.00 7.46 -20.69
N TYR A 59 15.23 6.89 -19.52
CA TYR A 59 16.40 7.21 -18.69
C TYR A 59 17.75 6.94 -19.38
N ASP A 60 17.79 5.98 -20.29
CA ASP A 60 19.04 5.53 -20.90
C ASP A 60 19.40 6.28 -22.21
N ASP A 61 18.45 7.09 -22.76
CA ASP A 61 18.58 7.65 -24.11
C ASP A 61 19.02 9.13 -24.17
N LYS A 62 19.20 9.81 -23.02
CA LYS A 62 19.51 11.25 -22.99
C LYS A 62 20.24 11.67 -21.71
N GLU A 63 20.86 12.84 -21.76
CA GLU A 63 21.30 13.52 -20.54
C GLU A 63 20.07 13.92 -19.69
N LEU A 64 20.07 13.46 -18.45
CA LEU A 64 19.00 13.77 -17.49
C LEU A 64 19.20 15.17 -16.91
N THR A 65 18.12 15.85 -16.69
CA THR A 65 18.10 17.06 -15.85
C THR A 65 18.33 16.68 -14.39
N LYS A 66 18.73 17.63 -13.56
CA LYS A 66 18.90 17.41 -12.11
C LYS A 66 17.64 16.86 -11.42
N GLN A 67 16.45 17.24 -11.88
CA GLN A 67 15.20 16.74 -11.35
C GLN A 67 14.98 15.29 -11.76
N GLU A 68 15.19 14.95 -13.03
CA GLU A 68 15.08 13.58 -13.53
C GLU A 68 16.07 12.62 -12.85
N GLU A 69 17.31 13.08 -12.56
CA GLU A 69 18.27 12.31 -11.76
C GLU A 69 17.78 12.07 -10.33
N ALA A 70 17.18 13.10 -9.69
CA ALA A 70 16.61 12.97 -8.36
C ALA A 70 15.42 12.01 -8.35
N ASP A 71 14.57 12.06 -9.36
CA ASP A 71 13.41 11.16 -9.50
C ASP A 71 13.85 9.71 -9.69
N LYS A 72 14.85 9.47 -10.56
CA LYS A 72 15.45 8.14 -10.77
C LYS A 72 16.06 7.59 -9.48
N THR A 73 16.85 8.40 -8.80
CA THR A 73 17.45 8.03 -7.50
C THR A 73 16.38 7.67 -6.48
N ARG A 74 15.31 8.47 -6.40
CA ARG A 74 14.22 8.22 -5.48
C ARG A 74 13.42 6.96 -5.84
N GLN A 75 13.20 6.69 -7.11
CA GLN A 75 12.58 5.46 -7.59
C GLN A 75 13.39 4.23 -7.15
N GLU A 76 14.71 4.26 -7.33
CA GLU A 76 15.61 3.19 -6.88
C GLU A 76 15.56 2.98 -5.36
N GLU A 77 15.48 4.07 -4.57
CA GLU A 77 15.33 3.99 -3.12
C GLU A 77 14.01 3.32 -2.72
N LEU A 78 12.87 3.72 -3.33
CA LEU A 78 11.55 3.15 -3.05
C LEU A 78 11.51 1.66 -3.38
N LEU A 79 12.06 1.29 -4.52
CA LEU A 79 12.21 -0.10 -4.95
C LEU A 79 13.07 -0.90 -3.97
N ASN A 80 14.20 -0.36 -3.53
CA ASN A 80 15.07 -1.01 -2.57
C ASN A 80 14.43 -1.17 -1.18
N ILE A 81 13.62 -0.20 -0.73
CA ILE A 81 12.85 -0.30 0.51
C ILE A 81 11.87 -1.48 0.43
N LEU A 82 11.13 -1.60 -0.68
CA LEU A 82 10.22 -2.73 -0.89
C LEU A 82 10.99 -4.06 -0.95
N LYS A 83 12.03 -4.15 -1.78
CA LYS A 83 12.82 -5.40 -1.95
C LYS A 83 13.41 -5.90 -0.62
N LYS A 84 13.85 -4.99 0.24
CA LYS A 84 14.47 -5.32 1.54
C LYS A 84 13.46 -5.63 2.64
N SER A 85 12.17 -5.34 2.47
CA SER A 85 11.16 -5.65 3.48
C SER A 85 10.74 -7.11 3.43
N ASP A 86 10.38 -7.67 4.58
CA ASP A 86 9.84 -9.02 4.71
C ASP A 86 8.30 -8.99 4.74
N CYS A 87 7.74 -7.90 5.25
CA CYS A 87 6.30 -7.69 5.36
C CYS A 87 5.95 -6.22 5.07
N VAL A 88 4.83 -6.01 4.38
CA VAL A 88 4.33 -4.67 4.01
C VAL A 88 2.95 -4.46 4.62
N PHE A 89 2.77 -3.37 5.35
CA PHE A 89 1.47 -2.91 5.83
C PHE A 89 1.07 -1.65 5.06
N ILE A 90 -0.15 -1.62 4.53
CA ILE A 90 -0.69 -0.50 3.74
C ILE A 90 -1.96 -0.03 4.42
N TYR A 91 -2.02 1.25 4.77
CA TYR A 91 -3.18 1.88 5.41
C TYR A 91 -3.68 3.03 4.54
N MET A 92 -4.92 2.92 4.02
CA MET A 92 -5.52 4.00 3.25
C MET A 92 -7.05 3.96 3.27
N PRO A 93 -7.71 5.09 2.99
CA PRO A 93 -9.13 5.10 2.71
C PRO A 93 -9.40 4.63 1.28
N LEU A 94 -10.58 4.06 1.04
CA LEU A 94 -11.15 3.95 -0.30
C LEU A 94 -11.47 5.36 -0.81
N HIS A 95 -11.02 5.70 -2.00
CA HIS A 95 -11.33 6.97 -2.65
C HIS A 95 -11.84 6.74 -4.07
N ASN A 96 -13.06 7.21 -4.36
CA ASN A 96 -13.69 6.98 -5.66
C ASN A 96 -13.58 5.52 -6.14
N PHE A 97 -13.91 4.58 -5.25
CA PHE A 97 -13.90 3.12 -5.50
C PHE A 97 -12.52 2.51 -5.77
N ASN A 98 -11.43 3.26 -5.60
CA ASN A 98 -10.09 2.80 -5.92
C ASN A 98 -9.07 3.24 -4.84
N VAL A 99 -7.81 2.91 -5.07
CA VAL A 99 -6.68 3.41 -4.28
C VAL A 99 -6.51 4.92 -4.45
N VAL A 100 -5.93 5.58 -3.46
CA VAL A 100 -5.62 7.02 -3.53
C VAL A 100 -4.48 7.30 -4.53
N SER A 101 -4.44 8.49 -5.12
CA SER A 101 -3.48 8.87 -6.17
C SER A 101 -2.03 8.68 -5.76
N LYS A 102 -1.63 9.11 -4.57
CA LYS A 102 -0.26 8.96 -4.09
C LYS A 102 0.17 7.49 -3.91
N PHE A 103 -0.77 6.60 -3.62
CA PHE A 103 -0.47 5.18 -3.60
C PHE A 103 -0.27 4.63 -5.03
N LYS A 104 -1.03 5.14 -6.00
CA LYS A 104 -0.79 4.80 -7.41
C LYS A 104 0.56 5.29 -7.88
N ASP A 105 0.96 6.54 -7.52
CA ASP A 105 2.30 7.05 -7.81
C ASP A 105 3.38 6.14 -7.20
N PHE A 106 3.21 5.68 -5.94
CA PHE A 106 4.13 4.73 -5.31
C PHE A 106 4.23 3.41 -6.09
N ILE A 107 3.10 2.83 -6.49
CA ILE A 107 3.08 1.59 -7.27
C ILE A 107 3.81 1.76 -8.61
N ASP A 108 3.64 2.89 -9.28
CA ASP A 108 4.31 3.16 -10.57
C ASP A 108 5.83 3.27 -10.42
N ASN A 109 6.33 3.60 -9.23
CA ASN A 109 7.76 3.64 -8.92
C ASN A 109 8.35 2.28 -8.53
N ILE A 110 7.53 1.26 -8.24
CA ILE A 110 8.02 -0.05 -7.77
C ILE A 110 7.67 -1.22 -8.69
N VAL A 111 6.71 -1.06 -9.59
CA VAL A 111 6.33 -2.10 -10.56
C VAL A 111 7.07 -1.81 -11.87
N ILE A 112 8.29 -2.34 -11.98
CA ILE A 112 9.24 -2.02 -13.05
C ILE A 112 9.67 -3.30 -13.75
N VAL A 113 9.60 -3.29 -15.08
CA VAL A 113 10.05 -4.41 -15.93
C VAL A 113 11.52 -4.70 -15.67
N ASN A 114 11.87 -5.97 -15.56
CA ASN A 114 13.19 -6.51 -15.25
C ASN A 114 13.72 -6.20 -13.84
N GLU A 115 12.96 -5.43 -13.03
CA GLU A 115 13.30 -5.13 -11.64
C GLU A 115 12.41 -5.88 -10.64
N THR A 116 11.09 -5.88 -10.86
CA THR A 116 10.11 -6.55 -10.00
C THR A 116 9.30 -7.63 -10.71
N PHE A 117 9.24 -7.58 -12.03
CA PHE A 117 8.68 -8.63 -12.86
C PHE A 117 9.38 -8.67 -14.22
N LYS A 118 9.22 -9.75 -14.96
CA LYS A 118 9.67 -9.89 -16.35
C LYS A 118 8.55 -10.38 -17.23
N CYS A 119 8.59 -9.96 -18.50
CA CYS A 119 7.69 -10.49 -19.51
C CYS A 119 8.33 -11.71 -20.16
N GLU A 120 7.63 -12.84 -20.19
CA GLU A 120 7.96 -14.04 -20.98
C GLU A 120 6.97 -14.19 -22.14
N ILE A 121 7.16 -15.16 -23.03
CA ILE A 121 6.40 -15.27 -24.29
C ILE A 121 4.89 -15.29 -24.08
N GLU A 122 4.39 -15.93 -23.02
CA GLU A 122 2.96 -16.09 -22.79
C GLU A 122 2.50 -15.57 -21.41
N THR A 123 3.41 -15.04 -20.57
CA THR A 123 3.08 -14.68 -19.19
C THR A 123 3.99 -13.61 -18.64
N MET A 124 3.59 -13.04 -17.51
CA MET A 124 4.45 -12.20 -16.65
C MET A 124 4.89 -13.04 -15.45
N VAL A 125 6.17 -12.94 -15.11
CA VAL A 125 6.77 -13.64 -13.97
C VAL A 125 7.27 -12.62 -12.96
N GLY A 126 6.71 -12.67 -11.75
CA GLY A 126 7.17 -11.85 -10.63
C GLY A 126 8.56 -12.27 -10.15
N LEU A 127 9.36 -11.31 -9.75
CA LEU A 127 10.74 -11.53 -9.34
C LEU A 127 10.94 -11.58 -7.82
N ASP A 128 9.90 -11.28 -7.01
CA ASP A 128 9.96 -11.47 -5.56
C ASP A 128 9.76 -12.96 -5.21
N ASN A 129 10.80 -13.58 -4.70
CA ASN A 129 10.82 -14.98 -4.27
C ASN A 129 11.03 -15.11 -2.74
N THR A 130 10.86 -14.02 -1.99
CA THR A 130 11.23 -13.94 -0.57
C THR A 130 10.14 -14.42 0.39
N ASN A 131 9.00 -14.90 -0.10
CA ASN A 131 7.83 -15.24 0.72
C ASN A 131 7.23 -14.04 1.48
N LYS A 132 7.44 -12.84 0.95
CA LYS A 132 6.91 -11.58 1.45
C LYS A 132 5.39 -11.61 1.55
N GLN A 133 4.85 -10.91 2.53
CA GLN A 133 3.41 -10.78 2.69
C GLN A 133 2.99 -9.31 2.80
N VAL A 134 1.81 -9.03 2.29
CA VAL A 134 1.19 -7.70 2.32
C VAL A 134 -0.05 -7.76 3.20
N THR A 135 -0.20 -6.79 4.09
CA THR A 135 -1.44 -6.54 4.83
C THR A 135 -2.02 -5.22 4.36
N PHE A 136 -3.18 -5.27 3.75
CA PHE A 136 -3.88 -4.09 3.27
C PHE A 136 -5.06 -3.76 4.19
N VAL A 137 -4.92 -2.69 4.96
CA VAL A 137 -5.93 -2.13 5.86
C VAL A 137 -6.65 -1.00 5.14
N ILE A 138 -7.88 -1.25 4.73
CA ILE A 138 -8.70 -0.30 3.96
C ILE A 138 -9.89 0.18 4.76
N THR A 139 -10.16 1.49 4.73
CA THR A 139 -11.33 2.11 5.36
C THR A 139 -12.29 2.66 4.33
N SER A 140 -13.60 2.51 4.53
CA SER A 140 -14.62 3.01 3.60
C SER A 140 -15.93 3.39 4.29
N GLY A 141 -16.60 4.42 3.75
CA GLY A 141 -17.95 4.80 4.22
C GLY A 141 -19.02 3.76 3.88
N GLY A 142 -18.93 3.12 2.71
CA GLY A 142 -19.82 2.05 2.27
C GLY A 142 -19.24 0.65 2.52
N GLU A 143 -20.05 -0.39 2.26
CA GLU A 143 -19.66 -1.81 2.29
C GLU A 143 -19.49 -2.35 0.87
N PHE A 144 -18.40 -3.06 0.61
CA PHE A 144 -18.00 -3.47 -0.75
C PHE A 144 -17.79 -4.97 -0.92
N ASP A 145 -18.02 -5.79 0.11
CA ASP A 145 -17.81 -7.23 0.07
C ASP A 145 -19.09 -8.06 0.26
N SER A 146 -20.20 -7.44 0.60
CA SER A 146 -21.45 -8.13 0.94
C SER A 146 -22.59 -7.97 -0.07
N HIS A 147 -22.61 -6.85 -0.81
CA HIS A 147 -23.71 -6.53 -1.72
C HIS A 147 -23.25 -6.61 -3.18
N ILE A 148 -23.95 -7.42 -4.00
CA ILE A 148 -23.57 -7.67 -5.40
C ILE A 148 -23.40 -6.39 -6.24
N GLN A 149 -24.15 -5.37 -5.91
CA GLN A 149 -24.10 -4.07 -6.59
C GLN A 149 -22.76 -3.34 -6.35
N TYR A 150 -22.14 -3.55 -5.18
CA TYR A 150 -20.93 -2.86 -4.75
C TYR A 150 -19.68 -3.73 -4.85
N VAL A 151 -19.81 -5.06 -4.84
CA VAL A 151 -18.68 -5.99 -5.02
C VAL A 151 -17.90 -5.69 -6.32
N ASN A 152 -18.62 -5.33 -7.39
CA ASN A 152 -18.00 -4.95 -8.67
C ASN A 152 -17.28 -3.59 -8.63
N LEU A 153 -17.47 -2.79 -7.57
CA LEU A 153 -16.81 -1.50 -7.36
C LEU A 153 -15.63 -1.58 -6.39
N ASP A 154 -15.28 -2.78 -5.92
CA ASP A 154 -14.14 -3.02 -5.02
C ASP A 154 -12.80 -3.05 -5.77
N PHE A 155 -12.57 -2.01 -6.58
CA PHE A 155 -11.37 -1.94 -7.41
C PHE A 155 -10.09 -1.81 -6.60
N ALA A 156 -10.12 -1.18 -5.43
CA ALA A 156 -8.93 -0.98 -4.61
C ALA A 156 -8.31 -2.30 -4.16
N VAL A 157 -9.14 -3.25 -3.68
CA VAL A 157 -8.67 -4.57 -3.22
C VAL A 157 -8.21 -5.42 -4.40
N GLN A 158 -8.96 -5.40 -5.51
CA GLN A 158 -8.58 -6.11 -6.73
C GLN A 158 -7.26 -5.58 -7.29
N TYR A 159 -7.09 -4.24 -7.32
CA TYR A 159 -5.88 -3.59 -7.76
C TYR A 159 -4.67 -3.98 -6.90
N VAL A 160 -4.78 -3.88 -5.57
CA VAL A 160 -3.68 -4.21 -4.65
C VAL A 160 -3.29 -5.69 -4.81
N ARG A 161 -4.26 -6.62 -4.83
CA ARG A 161 -3.96 -8.03 -5.05
C ARG A 161 -3.28 -8.28 -6.40
N GLY A 162 -3.81 -7.68 -7.47
CA GLY A 162 -3.28 -7.86 -8.82
C GLY A 162 -1.84 -7.36 -8.95
N VAL A 163 -1.55 -6.12 -8.51
CA VAL A 163 -0.20 -5.56 -8.68
C VAL A 163 0.86 -6.29 -7.84
N PHE A 164 0.51 -6.69 -6.61
CA PHE A 164 1.45 -7.45 -5.80
C PHE A 164 1.67 -8.87 -6.32
N SER A 165 0.64 -9.53 -6.84
CA SER A 165 0.78 -10.84 -7.50
C SER A 165 1.66 -10.75 -8.75
N VAL A 166 1.52 -9.71 -9.58
CA VAL A 166 2.39 -9.50 -10.77
C VAL A 166 3.87 -9.44 -10.41
N ILE A 167 4.21 -8.86 -9.25
CA ILE A 167 5.61 -8.80 -8.79
C ILE A 167 6.05 -10.02 -7.96
N GLY A 168 5.19 -11.04 -7.81
CA GLY A 168 5.50 -12.29 -7.12
C GLY A 168 5.10 -12.36 -5.65
N ILE A 169 4.24 -11.44 -5.20
CA ILE A 169 3.77 -11.40 -3.80
C ILE A 169 2.29 -11.80 -3.75
N ASP A 170 2.00 -13.07 -3.59
CA ASP A 170 0.62 -13.59 -3.60
C ASP A 170 -0.07 -13.55 -2.23
N LYS A 171 0.70 -13.43 -1.15
CA LYS A 171 0.16 -13.38 0.21
C LYS A 171 -0.35 -11.99 0.55
N VAL A 172 -1.60 -11.67 0.19
CA VAL A 172 -2.24 -10.39 0.48
C VAL A 172 -3.41 -10.60 1.45
N LYS A 173 -3.21 -10.25 2.72
CA LYS A 173 -4.28 -10.19 3.74
C LYS A 173 -5.00 -8.84 3.62
N ILE A 174 -6.32 -8.88 3.55
CA ILE A 174 -7.18 -7.70 3.58
C ILE A 174 -7.82 -7.57 4.96
N ILE A 175 -7.74 -6.38 5.56
CA ILE A 175 -8.45 -5.99 6.78
C ILE A 175 -9.33 -4.79 6.42
N ARG A 176 -10.64 -4.89 6.66
CA ARG A 176 -11.62 -3.88 6.26
C ARG A 176 -12.23 -3.18 7.47
N SER A 177 -12.19 -1.86 7.47
CA SER A 177 -13.03 -1.02 8.30
C SER A 177 -14.05 -0.32 7.39
N GLN A 178 -15.18 -0.96 7.12
CA GLN A 178 -16.13 -0.54 6.10
C GLN A 178 -17.53 -0.27 6.68
N GLY A 179 -18.38 0.45 5.92
CA GLY A 179 -19.71 0.85 6.38
C GLY A 179 -19.68 1.98 7.39
N LEU A 180 -18.58 2.74 7.47
CA LEU A 180 -18.34 3.77 8.49
C LEU A 180 -19.31 4.97 8.42
N ASP A 181 -19.94 5.20 7.26
CA ASP A 181 -20.87 6.30 7.03
C ASP A 181 -22.31 5.82 6.83
N LEU A 182 -22.58 4.50 6.99
CA LEU A 182 -23.93 3.96 6.92
C LEU A 182 -24.67 4.24 8.23
N VAL A 183 -25.85 4.85 8.12
CA VAL A 183 -26.65 5.35 9.27
C VAL A 183 -27.05 4.23 10.25
N HIS A 184 -27.22 3.00 9.77
CA HIS A 184 -27.62 1.86 10.58
C HIS A 184 -26.46 1.12 11.25
N ASN A 185 -25.21 1.50 10.94
CA ASN A 185 -24.02 0.86 11.49
C ASN A 185 -23.52 1.56 12.76
N ASP A 186 -23.04 0.78 13.70
CA ASP A 186 -22.27 1.28 14.83
C ASP A 186 -20.81 1.46 14.42
N LYS A 187 -20.47 2.69 14.05
CA LYS A 187 -19.11 3.06 13.64
C LYS A 187 -18.05 2.71 14.67
N GLN A 188 -18.36 2.88 15.96
CA GLN A 188 -17.41 2.60 17.04
C GLN A 188 -17.13 1.10 17.13
N ALA A 189 -18.18 0.28 17.08
CA ALA A 189 -18.03 -1.17 17.07
C ALA A 189 -17.23 -1.67 15.86
N ILE A 190 -17.45 -1.10 14.65
CA ILE A 190 -16.69 -1.44 13.44
C ILE A 190 -15.21 -1.17 13.66
N VAL A 191 -14.86 0.01 14.18
CA VAL A 191 -13.47 0.41 14.40
C VAL A 191 -12.80 -0.49 15.44
N GLU A 192 -13.48 -0.80 16.56
CA GLU A 192 -12.91 -1.70 17.58
C GLU A 192 -12.70 -3.12 17.04
N ASN A 193 -13.65 -3.68 16.32
CA ASN A 193 -13.49 -4.99 15.67
C ASN A 193 -12.29 -4.99 14.69
N THR A 194 -12.11 -3.91 13.94
CA THR A 194 -10.97 -3.78 13.01
C THR A 194 -9.64 -3.71 13.76
N LYS A 195 -9.58 -3.00 14.89
CA LYS A 195 -8.40 -2.95 15.75
C LYS A 195 -8.03 -4.34 16.28
N GLU A 196 -9.03 -5.08 16.79
CA GLU A 196 -8.83 -6.44 17.28
C GLU A 196 -8.30 -7.38 16.17
N GLU A 197 -8.89 -7.31 14.96
CA GLU A 197 -8.42 -8.09 13.82
C GLU A 197 -6.98 -7.74 13.45
N LEU A 198 -6.62 -6.46 13.42
CA LEU A 198 -5.26 -5.99 13.13
C LEU A 198 -4.26 -6.49 14.16
N ILE A 199 -4.56 -6.34 15.46
CA ILE A 199 -3.72 -6.83 16.56
C ILE A 199 -3.53 -8.35 16.47
N LYS A 200 -4.62 -9.09 16.28
CA LYS A 200 -4.59 -10.55 16.13
C LYS A 200 -3.71 -10.96 14.94
N HIS A 201 -3.83 -10.28 13.82
CA HIS A 201 -3.02 -10.54 12.64
C HIS A 201 -1.55 -10.25 12.92
N ILE A 202 -1.19 -9.09 13.49
CA ILE A 202 0.20 -8.75 13.86
C ILE A 202 0.77 -9.78 14.84
N ASN A 203 -0.06 -10.29 15.75
CA ASN A 203 0.38 -11.31 16.71
C ASN A 203 0.62 -12.67 16.07
N SER A 204 0.07 -12.95 14.90
CA SER A 204 0.25 -14.21 14.16
C SER A 204 1.48 -14.21 13.22
N LEU A 205 2.14 -13.05 13.02
CA LEU A 205 3.39 -12.92 12.28
C LEU A 205 4.58 -13.41 13.12
#